data_79d9f354b71ddad182853fc9040070c8
#
_entry.id   79d9f354b71ddad182853fc9040070c8
#
_cell.length_a   1.000
_cell.length_b   1.000
_cell.length_c   1.000
_cell.angle_alpha   90.00
_cell.angle_beta   90.00
_cell.angle_gamma   90.00
#
_symmetry.space_group_name_H-M   'P 1'
#
loop_
_entity.id
_entity.type
_entity.pdbx_description
1 polymer ?
#
loop_
_entity_poly.entity_id
_entity_poly.type
_entity_poly.pdbx_seq_one_letter_code
_entity_poly.pdbx_strand_id
1 'polypeptide(L)'
;MHFEHVAMNVPDPRAMARWYVEHLGMRIVRQVDAPPYMHFLADVTGRVVFELYANDLAAIPNYAEQHPLILHNAFAVEDMDGTIERLTAAGASVFSDETLPDGGRLAMLRDPWGIALQLTQRAVPLGA
;
A
#
# COMPACT_ATOMS: atom_id res chain seq x y z
N MET A 1 1.37 22.91 9.97
CA MET A 1 1.34 21.43 10.20
C MET A 1 1.38 20.74 8.85
N HIS A 2 1.94 19.53 8.78
CA HIS A 2 1.95 18.72 7.57
C HIS A 2 1.64 17.27 7.94
N PHE A 3 1.11 16.50 6.98
CA PHE A 3 0.87 15.08 7.18
C PHE A 3 2.22 14.33 7.22
N GLU A 4 2.43 13.48 8.23
CA GLU A 4 3.68 12.74 8.36
C GLU A 4 3.54 11.29 7.91
N HIS A 5 2.61 10.52 8.49
CA HIS A 5 2.42 9.11 8.13
C HIS A 5 1.03 8.62 8.52
N VAL A 6 0.67 7.45 8.00
CA VAL A 6 -0.41 6.61 8.49
C VAL A 6 0.19 5.33 9.05
N ALA A 7 -0.29 4.89 10.21
CA ALA A 7 0.18 3.68 10.87
C ALA A 7 -0.81 2.52 10.67
N MET A 8 -0.27 1.32 10.48
CA MET A 8 -1.07 0.11 10.34
C MET A 8 -0.52 -0.99 11.26
N ASN A 9 -1.42 -1.61 12.04
CA ASN A 9 -1.10 -2.80 12.81
C ASN A 9 -1.24 -4.02 11.90
N VAL A 10 -0.15 -4.73 11.66
CA VAL A 10 -0.07 -5.80 10.64
C VAL A 10 0.56 -7.06 11.21
N PRO A 11 0.26 -8.25 10.66
CA PRO A 11 0.75 -9.50 11.24
C PRO A 11 2.27 -9.69 11.12
N ASP A 12 2.89 -9.20 10.05
CA ASP A 12 4.33 -9.34 9.82
C ASP A 12 4.91 -8.07 9.18
N PRO A 13 5.29 -7.06 9.98
CA PRO A 13 5.83 -5.81 9.45
C PRO A 13 7.09 -5.98 8.62
N ARG A 14 7.96 -6.93 8.99
CA ARG A 14 9.23 -7.18 8.29
C ARG A 14 8.98 -7.72 6.88
N ALA A 15 8.16 -8.74 6.76
CA ALA A 15 7.81 -9.32 5.47
C ALA A 15 7.05 -8.32 4.60
N MET A 16 6.10 -7.58 5.18
CA MET A 16 5.35 -6.55 4.49
C MET A 16 6.25 -5.42 4.00
N ALA A 17 7.14 -4.92 4.83
CA ALA A 17 8.10 -3.89 4.43
C ALA A 17 8.97 -4.34 3.25
N ARG A 18 9.49 -5.59 3.27
CA ARG A 18 10.28 -6.14 2.15
C ARG A 18 9.47 -6.19 0.86
N TRP A 19 8.22 -6.62 0.93
CA TRP A 19 7.33 -6.70 -0.24
C TRP A 19 7.08 -5.32 -0.86
N TYR A 20 6.79 -4.32 -0.01
CA TYR A 20 6.56 -2.94 -0.47
C TYR A 20 7.83 -2.31 -1.04
N VAL A 21 8.99 -2.59 -0.48
CA VAL A 21 10.27 -2.16 -1.05
C VAL A 21 10.51 -2.80 -2.41
N GLU A 22 10.36 -4.12 -2.51
CA GLU A 22 10.66 -4.87 -3.73
C GLU A 22 9.67 -4.56 -4.86
N HIS A 23 8.37 -4.46 -4.54
CA HIS A 23 7.34 -4.40 -5.58
C HIS A 23 6.70 -3.03 -5.79
N LEU A 24 6.78 -2.13 -4.81
CA LEU A 24 6.23 -0.77 -4.93
C LEU A 24 7.31 0.31 -4.95
N GLY A 25 8.59 -0.07 -4.94
CA GLY A 25 9.69 0.88 -4.99
C GLY A 25 9.83 1.74 -3.73
N MET A 26 9.27 1.30 -2.61
CA MET A 26 9.39 2.03 -1.36
C MET A 26 10.76 1.81 -0.72
N ARG A 27 11.09 2.63 0.27
CA ARG A 27 12.35 2.57 0.99
C ARG A 27 12.09 2.61 2.50
N ILE A 28 12.77 1.72 3.25
CA ILE A 28 12.75 1.75 4.72
C ILE A 28 13.66 2.88 5.17
N VAL A 29 13.11 3.86 5.90
CA VAL A 29 13.86 5.00 6.44
C VAL A 29 14.19 4.85 7.93
N ARG A 30 13.44 4.01 8.64
CA ARG A 30 13.69 3.66 10.05
C ARG A 30 13.06 2.30 10.33
N GLN A 31 13.75 1.50 11.15
CA GLN A 31 13.21 0.21 11.62
C GLN A 31 13.75 -0.13 13.01
N VAL A 32 13.01 -0.98 13.72
CA VAL A 32 13.42 -1.57 15.00
C VAL A 32 13.27 -3.09 14.89
N ASP A 33 14.35 -3.83 15.18
CA ASP A 33 14.41 -5.29 15.09
C ASP A 33 14.01 -5.98 16.41
N ALA A 34 13.06 -5.40 17.11
CA ALA A 34 12.46 -5.96 18.33
C ALA A 34 10.96 -5.65 18.31
N PRO A 35 10.13 -6.47 18.99
CA PRO A 35 8.69 -6.18 19.07
C PRO A 35 8.44 -4.72 19.48
N PRO A 36 7.53 -4.01 18.82
CA PRO A 36 6.57 -4.42 17.78
C PRO A 36 7.10 -4.37 16.33
N TYR A 37 8.39 -4.40 16.08
CA TYR A 37 9.02 -4.41 14.76
C TYR A 37 8.61 -3.23 13.87
N MET A 38 8.63 -2.04 14.41
CA MET A 38 8.25 -0.81 13.72
C MET A 38 9.12 -0.57 12.49
N HIS A 39 8.47 -0.26 11.36
CA HIS A 39 9.11 0.11 10.09
C HIS A 39 8.45 1.36 9.53
N PHE A 40 9.25 2.37 9.23
CA PHE A 40 8.80 3.54 8.48
C PHE A 40 9.22 3.42 7.02
N LEU A 41 8.27 3.56 6.11
CA LEU A 41 8.48 3.45 4.67
C LEU A 41 8.26 4.80 3.99
N ALA A 42 9.19 5.18 3.13
CA ALA A 42 9.05 6.32 2.23
C ALA A 42 8.70 5.84 0.81
N ASP A 43 7.94 6.64 0.07
CA ASP A 43 7.67 6.40 -1.34
C ASP A 43 8.86 6.84 -2.22
N VAL A 44 8.70 6.73 -3.55
CA VAL A 44 9.75 7.08 -4.52
C VAL A 44 10.13 8.57 -4.50
N THR A 45 9.29 9.45 -3.95
CA THR A 45 9.61 10.88 -3.78
C THR A 45 10.48 11.13 -2.55
N GLY A 46 10.70 10.11 -1.71
CA GLY A 46 11.40 10.22 -0.44
C GLY A 46 10.52 10.65 0.73
N ARG A 47 9.24 10.86 0.50
CA ARG A 47 8.29 11.22 1.56
C ARG A 47 7.88 9.98 2.34
N VAL A 48 7.95 10.05 3.67
CA VAL A 48 7.42 9.00 4.54
C VAL A 48 5.91 8.91 4.37
N VAL A 49 5.41 7.69 4.22
CA VAL A 49 3.99 7.41 4.02
C VAL A 49 3.44 6.49 5.10
N PHE A 50 4.13 5.38 5.38
CA PHE A 50 3.65 4.34 6.30
C PHE A 50 4.53 4.17 7.52
N GLU A 51 3.87 3.88 8.65
CA GLU A 51 4.46 3.16 9.77
C GLU A 51 3.77 1.80 9.87
N LEU A 52 4.56 0.73 9.85
CA LEU A 52 4.09 -0.65 10.03
C LEU A 52 4.61 -1.19 11.35
N TYR A 53 3.76 -1.86 12.10
CA TYR A 53 4.14 -2.55 13.34
C TYR A 53 3.21 -3.73 13.62
N ALA A 54 3.63 -4.63 14.52
CA ALA A 54 2.79 -5.70 15.07
C ALA A 54 2.70 -5.47 16.58
N ASN A 55 1.80 -4.59 17.00
CA ASN A 55 1.62 -4.21 18.39
C ASN A 55 0.43 -4.95 19.00
N ASP A 56 0.69 -5.75 20.03
CA ASP A 56 -0.32 -6.59 20.69
C ASP A 56 -1.25 -5.82 21.64
N LEU A 57 -1.01 -4.53 21.84
CA LEU A 57 -1.94 -3.65 22.57
C LEU A 57 -3.25 -3.40 21.82
N ALA A 58 -3.28 -3.67 20.52
CA ALA A 58 -4.46 -3.53 19.69
C ALA A 58 -4.63 -4.77 18.81
N ALA A 59 -5.87 -5.10 18.49
CA ALA A 59 -6.15 -6.19 17.57
C ALA A 59 -5.58 -5.88 16.18
N ILE A 60 -5.08 -6.93 15.51
CA ILE A 60 -4.76 -6.84 14.08
C ILE A 60 -6.05 -7.14 13.32
N PRO A 61 -6.55 -6.20 12.50
CA PRO A 61 -7.77 -6.44 11.73
C PRO A 61 -7.61 -7.60 10.75
N ASN A 62 -8.70 -8.28 10.44
CA ASN A 62 -8.74 -9.17 9.29
C ASN A 62 -8.96 -8.31 8.03
N TYR A 63 -7.88 -7.78 7.48
CA TYR A 63 -7.94 -6.86 6.34
C TYR A 63 -8.61 -7.48 5.12
N ALA A 64 -8.42 -8.78 4.90
CA ALA A 64 -9.00 -9.47 3.75
C ALA A 64 -10.54 -9.51 3.77
N GLU A 65 -11.16 -9.39 4.94
CA GLU A 65 -12.62 -9.37 5.10
C GLU A 65 -13.20 -7.96 5.08
N GLN A 66 -12.36 -6.92 5.15
CA GLN A 66 -12.83 -5.54 5.08
C GLN A 66 -13.07 -5.11 3.63
N HIS A 67 -14.19 -4.47 3.38
CA HIS A 67 -14.45 -3.89 2.06
C HIS A 67 -13.42 -2.80 1.76
N PRO A 68 -12.79 -2.77 0.57
CA PRO A 68 -11.75 -1.79 0.25
C PRO A 68 -12.16 -0.32 0.38
N LEU A 69 -13.46 0.00 0.34
CA LEU A 69 -13.95 1.37 0.55
C LEU A 69 -13.91 1.82 2.01
N ILE A 70 -13.73 0.90 2.97
CA ILE A 70 -13.55 1.29 4.39
C ILE A 70 -12.22 2.03 4.57
N LEU A 71 -11.17 1.47 4.02
CA LEU A 71 -9.82 2.04 4.03
C LEU A 71 -9.00 1.40 2.92
N HIS A 72 -8.33 2.21 2.14
CA HIS A 72 -7.33 1.73 1.19
C HIS A 72 -6.19 2.72 1.05
N ASN A 73 -5.03 2.21 0.70
CA ASN A 73 -3.86 3.01 0.34
C ASN A 73 -3.76 3.08 -1.17
N ALA A 74 -3.51 4.25 -1.75
CA ALA A 74 -3.46 4.43 -3.18
C ALA A 74 -2.09 4.89 -3.65
N PHE A 75 -1.63 4.30 -4.76
CA PHE A 75 -0.38 4.65 -5.43
C PHE A 75 -0.66 5.07 -6.87
N ALA A 76 -0.12 6.21 -7.27
CA ALA A 76 -0.16 6.65 -8.65
C ALA A 76 0.86 5.86 -9.47
N VAL A 77 0.45 5.35 -10.63
CA VAL A 77 1.30 4.55 -11.53
C VAL A 77 1.20 5.08 -12.96
N GLU A 78 2.26 4.89 -13.73
CA GLU A 78 2.31 5.28 -15.14
C GLU A 78 1.90 4.15 -16.07
N ASP A 79 2.19 2.90 -15.70
CA ASP A 79 1.83 1.68 -16.44
C ASP A 79 0.91 0.81 -15.58
N MET A 80 -0.39 0.97 -15.76
CA MET A 80 -1.39 0.24 -15.00
C MET A 80 -1.34 -1.26 -15.27
N ASP A 81 -1.34 -1.68 -16.53
CA ASP A 81 -1.39 -3.10 -16.90
C ASP A 81 -0.13 -3.83 -16.44
N GLY A 82 1.05 -3.27 -16.70
CA GLY A 82 2.31 -3.86 -16.26
C GLY A 82 2.43 -3.92 -14.74
N THR A 83 1.91 -2.92 -14.03
CA THR A 83 1.91 -2.91 -12.56
C THR A 83 0.99 -3.98 -12.01
N ILE A 84 -0.24 -4.10 -12.52
CA ILE A 84 -1.19 -5.16 -12.10
C ILE A 84 -0.57 -6.55 -12.32
N GLU A 85 0.00 -6.79 -13.50
CA GLU A 85 0.63 -8.07 -13.83
C GLU A 85 1.76 -8.40 -12.86
N ARG A 86 2.66 -7.46 -12.60
CA ARG A 86 3.79 -7.63 -11.69
C ARG A 86 3.37 -7.87 -10.25
N LEU A 87 2.40 -7.10 -9.75
CA LEU A 87 1.93 -7.24 -8.36
C LEU A 87 1.14 -8.54 -8.15
N THR A 88 0.33 -8.96 -9.14
CA THR A 88 -0.41 -10.24 -9.04
C THR A 88 0.54 -11.43 -9.10
N ALA A 89 1.60 -11.38 -9.91
CA ALA A 89 2.65 -12.38 -9.91
C ALA A 89 3.40 -12.44 -8.56
N ALA A 90 3.43 -11.33 -7.81
CA ALA A 90 4.06 -11.22 -6.49
C ALA A 90 3.10 -11.54 -5.32
N GLY A 91 1.88 -12.00 -5.58
CA GLY A 91 0.95 -12.44 -4.55
C GLY A 91 -0.22 -11.51 -4.26
N ALA A 92 -0.33 -10.36 -4.93
CA ALA A 92 -1.52 -9.52 -4.85
C ALA A 92 -2.69 -10.12 -5.62
N SER A 93 -3.90 -9.69 -5.32
CA SER A 93 -5.12 -10.07 -6.05
C SER A 93 -5.90 -8.83 -6.48
N VAL A 94 -6.58 -8.91 -7.63
CA VAL A 94 -7.42 -7.83 -8.13
C VAL A 94 -8.81 -7.94 -7.51
N PHE A 95 -9.29 -6.84 -6.91
CA PHE A 95 -10.65 -6.71 -6.42
C PHE A 95 -11.56 -6.08 -7.49
N SER A 96 -11.12 -4.96 -8.09
CA SER A 96 -11.84 -4.27 -9.17
C SER A 96 -10.88 -3.49 -10.05
N ASP A 97 -11.31 -3.22 -11.28
CA ASP A 97 -10.55 -2.46 -12.27
C ASP A 97 -11.55 -1.71 -13.13
N GLU A 98 -11.51 -0.37 -13.07
CA GLU A 98 -12.47 0.47 -13.79
C GLU A 98 -11.78 1.58 -14.56
N THR A 99 -12.36 1.91 -15.72
CA THR A 99 -12.00 3.08 -16.50
C THR A 99 -13.00 4.19 -16.20
N LEU A 100 -12.46 5.37 -15.85
CA LEU A 100 -13.27 6.54 -15.56
C LEU A 100 -13.72 7.25 -16.85
N PRO A 101 -14.79 8.07 -16.81
CA PRO A 101 -15.28 8.80 -17.98
C PRO A 101 -14.23 9.69 -18.66
N ASP A 102 -13.26 10.21 -17.91
CA ASP A 102 -12.19 11.06 -18.44
C ASP A 102 -11.00 10.26 -19.02
N GLY A 103 -11.08 8.92 -19.03
CA GLY A 103 -10.01 8.04 -19.50
C GLY A 103 -9.02 7.62 -18.41
N GLY A 104 -9.13 8.15 -17.21
CA GLY A 104 -8.35 7.69 -16.07
C GLY A 104 -8.73 6.26 -15.68
N ARG A 105 -7.86 5.59 -14.91
CA ARG A 105 -8.08 4.20 -14.51
C ARG A 105 -7.80 4.01 -13.03
N LEU A 106 -8.67 3.28 -12.35
CA LEU A 106 -8.53 2.90 -10.95
C LEU A 106 -8.61 1.38 -10.84
N ALA A 107 -7.59 0.76 -10.27
CA ALA A 107 -7.58 -0.66 -9.98
C ALA A 107 -7.45 -0.87 -8.47
N MET A 108 -8.39 -1.57 -7.87
CA MET A 108 -8.33 -1.94 -6.46
C MET A 108 -7.80 -3.36 -6.35
N LEU A 109 -6.70 -3.51 -5.62
CA LEU A 109 -6.06 -4.78 -5.34
C LEU A 109 -6.09 -5.04 -3.83
N ARG A 110 -5.74 -6.26 -3.45
CA ARG A 110 -5.29 -6.59 -2.09
C ARG A 110 -3.85 -7.05 -2.15
N ASP A 111 -3.04 -6.57 -1.22
CA ASP A 111 -1.68 -7.09 -1.08
C ASP A 111 -1.70 -8.54 -0.53
N PRO A 112 -0.56 -9.23 -0.39
CA PRO A 112 -0.54 -10.61 0.10
C PRO A 112 -1.10 -10.79 1.52
N TRP A 113 -1.23 -9.72 2.31
CA TRP A 113 -1.83 -9.74 3.65
C TRP A 113 -3.30 -9.30 3.66
N GLY A 114 -3.89 -9.11 2.49
CA GLY A 114 -5.29 -8.74 2.33
C GLY A 114 -5.57 -7.25 2.44
N ILE A 115 -4.57 -6.40 2.62
CA ILE A 115 -4.74 -4.95 2.77
C ILE A 115 -5.08 -4.35 1.40
N ALA A 116 -6.11 -3.50 1.38
CA ALA A 116 -6.57 -2.85 0.17
C ALA A 116 -5.52 -1.85 -0.35
N LEU A 117 -5.12 -2.07 -1.60
CA LEU A 117 -4.09 -1.34 -2.32
C LEU A 117 -4.67 -0.90 -3.65
N GLN A 118 -4.91 0.41 -3.80
CA GLN A 118 -5.40 0.97 -5.06
C GLN A 118 -4.25 1.47 -5.93
N LEU A 119 -4.33 1.18 -7.22
CA LEU A 119 -3.48 1.79 -8.24
C LEU A 119 -4.31 2.85 -8.97
N THR A 120 -3.73 4.03 -9.16
CA THR A 120 -4.39 5.14 -9.85
C THR A 120 -3.56 5.60 -11.04
N GLN A 121 -4.21 5.69 -12.20
CA GLN A 121 -3.64 6.30 -13.39
C GLN A 121 -4.63 7.35 -13.86
N ARG A 122 -4.49 8.57 -13.34
CA ARG A 122 -5.47 9.63 -13.58
C ARG A 122 -5.16 10.40 -14.85
N ALA A 123 -6.21 10.81 -15.57
CA ALA A 123 -6.06 11.72 -16.71
C ALA A 123 -5.42 13.05 -16.29
N VAL A 124 -5.77 13.54 -15.08
CA VAL A 124 -5.16 14.72 -14.45
C VAL A 124 -4.75 14.32 -13.04
N PRO A 125 -3.44 14.39 -12.70
CA PRO A 125 -2.98 14.08 -11.35
C PRO A 125 -3.62 14.98 -10.28
N LEU A 126 -3.85 14.42 -9.08
CA LEU A 126 -4.33 15.20 -7.95
C LEU A 126 -3.21 16.11 -7.41
N GLY A 127 -3.56 17.29 -7.00
CA GLY A 127 -2.62 18.26 -6.43
C GLY A 127 -1.65 18.88 -7.44
N ALA A 128 -1.97 18.76 -8.69
CA ALA A 128 -1.19 19.39 -9.75
C ALA A 128 -1.52 20.89 -9.87
#